data_785cb4a5bc40f509ee7bd2b9763e3fff
#
_entry.id   785cb4a5bc40f509ee7bd2b9763e3fff
#
_cell.length_a   1.000
_cell.length_b   1.000
_cell.length_c   1.000
_cell.angle_alpha   90.00
_cell.angle_beta   90.00
_cell.angle_gamma   90.00
#
_symmetry.space_group_name_H-M   'P 1'
#
loop_
_entity.id
_entity.type
_entity.pdbx_description
1 polymer ?
#
loop_
_entity_poly.entity_id
_entity_poly.type
_entity_poly.pdbx_seq_one_letter_code
_entity_poly.pdbx_strand_id
1 'polypeptide(L)'
;MPETPYGQYILTTGEGIVGQIEMVWGRFWYESRFQGKQPVADVGPGRCWFTRQNPSGIIAIDNAPDLVEYYAAQQLRITLGSAYEIPFPDAYFDGVFCCWLLEHLPDPERAILEFHRVLKPGGLCCIVVPTPVDMVAFYADYTHIRPFTTISLRQLAAVASFARVRTENLPWTRGMRYIYRRFGGQASYRYVLFADRYLRRLGIRNRDHLVLDAWK
;
A
#
# COMPACT_ATOMS: atom_id res chain seq x y z
N MET A 1 -15.35 -12.35 -18.17
CA MET A 1 -14.23 -13.24 -17.79
C MET A 1 -14.64 -13.97 -16.51
N PRO A 2 -14.13 -15.17 -16.20
CA PRO A 2 -14.45 -15.81 -14.92
C PRO A 2 -13.95 -14.92 -13.79
N GLU A 3 -14.81 -14.69 -12.80
CA GLU A 3 -14.47 -13.96 -11.59
C GLU A 3 -13.39 -14.72 -10.81
N THR A 4 -12.37 -14.02 -10.34
CA THR A 4 -11.35 -14.62 -9.48
C THR A 4 -11.88 -14.73 -8.04
N PRO A 5 -11.48 -15.75 -7.25
CA PRO A 5 -11.86 -15.83 -5.84
C PRO A 5 -11.45 -14.58 -5.04
N TYR A 6 -10.31 -14.00 -5.37
CA TYR A 6 -9.82 -12.76 -4.76
C TYR A 6 -10.66 -11.55 -5.16
N GLY A 7 -10.99 -11.41 -6.46
CA GLY A 7 -11.84 -10.34 -6.95
C GLY A 7 -13.23 -10.37 -6.29
N GLN A 8 -13.86 -11.53 -6.23
CA GLN A 8 -15.12 -11.72 -5.50
C GLN A 8 -15.02 -11.30 -4.04
N TYR A 9 -13.97 -11.72 -3.33
CA TYR A 9 -13.74 -11.33 -1.93
C TYR A 9 -13.66 -9.80 -1.77
N ILE A 10 -12.86 -9.12 -2.59
CA ILE A 10 -12.71 -7.67 -2.55
C ILE A 10 -14.04 -6.96 -2.83
N LEU A 11 -14.76 -7.39 -3.88
CA LEU A 11 -16.02 -6.76 -4.29
C LEU A 11 -17.16 -6.97 -3.28
N THR A 12 -17.19 -8.11 -2.62
CA THR A 12 -18.28 -8.43 -1.64
C THR A 12 -18.02 -7.89 -0.24
N THR A 13 -16.76 -7.68 0.16
CA THR A 13 -16.41 -7.19 1.50
C THR A 13 -16.16 -5.68 1.56
N GLY A 14 -16.25 -4.98 0.43
CA GLY A 14 -15.75 -3.62 0.23
C GLY A 14 -16.55 -2.47 0.81
N GLU A 15 -17.79 -2.67 1.22
CA GLU A 15 -18.65 -1.57 1.68
C GLU A 15 -18.82 -1.60 3.20
N GLY A 16 -18.49 -0.49 3.85
CA GLY A 16 -18.64 -0.34 5.28
C GLY A 16 -17.55 0.51 5.92
N ILE A 17 -17.47 0.46 7.25
CA ILE A 17 -16.52 1.28 8.02
C ILE A 17 -15.05 0.96 7.68
N VAL A 18 -14.75 -0.26 7.23
CA VAL A 18 -13.39 -0.66 6.83
C VAL A 18 -12.96 0.12 5.60
N GLY A 19 -13.74 0.10 4.53
CA GLY A 19 -13.43 0.86 3.30
C GLY A 19 -13.34 2.37 3.54
N GLN A 20 -14.17 2.89 4.44
CA GLN A 20 -14.12 4.31 4.82
C GLN A 20 -12.83 4.66 5.59
N ILE A 21 -12.33 3.76 6.43
CA ILE A 21 -11.06 3.92 7.13
C ILE A 21 -9.88 3.79 6.16
N GLU A 22 -9.96 2.89 5.18
CA GLU A 22 -8.98 2.75 4.10
C GLU A 22 -8.85 4.05 3.30
N MET A 23 -9.94 4.78 3.04
CA MET A 23 -9.88 6.10 2.40
C MET A 23 -9.11 7.14 3.24
N VAL A 24 -9.22 7.09 4.58
CA VAL A 24 -8.42 7.94 5.48
C VAL A 24 -6.94 7.61 5.34
N TRP A 25 -6.59 6.33 5.27
CA TRP A 25 -5.22 5.88 5.03
C TRP A 25 -4.72 6.27 3.66
N GLY A 26 -5.54 6.11 2.62
CA GLY A 26 -5.19 6.52 1.27
C GLY A 26 -4.78 7.99 1.21
N ARG A 27 -5.58 8.86 1.84
CA ARG A 27 -5.28 10.27 1.95
C ARG A 27 -3.97 10.54 2.69
N PHE A 28 -3.75 9.86 3.83
CA PHE A 28 -2.51 10.00 4.61
C PHE A 28 -1.28 9.63 3.76
N TRP A 29 -1.31 8.48 3.06
CA TRP A 29 -0.21 8.02 2.23
C TRP A 29 0.05 8.96 1.06
N TYR A 30 -1.01 9.39 0.37
CA TYR A 30 -0.90 10.31 -0.75
C TYR A 30 -0.28 11.65 -0.33
N GLU A 31 -0.85 12.33 0.66
CA GLU A 31 -0.39 13.64 1.08
C GLU A 31 1.00 13.61 1.72
N SER A 32 1.34 12.55 2.45
CA SER A 32 2.63 12.46 3.15
C SER A 32 3.81 12.04 2.26
N ARG A 33 3.57 11.40 1.11
CA ARG A 33 4.63 10.78 0.29
C ARG A 33 4.54 11.04 -1.19
N PHE A 34 3.34 11.17 -1.73
CA PHE A 34 3.11 11.17 -3.17
C PHE A 34 2.50 12.46 -3.71
N GLN A 35 2.17 13.42 -2.85
CA GLN A 35 1.67 14.72 -3.30
C GLN A 35 2.68 15.37 -4.25
N GLY A 36 2.21 15.75 -5.45
CA GLY A 36 3.05 16.34 -6.50
C GLY A 36 3.83 15.35 -7.36
N LYS A 37 3.75 14.03 -7.08
CA LYS A 37 4.35 12.97 -7.91
C LYS A 37 3.35 12.46 -8.94
N GLN A 38 3.76 12.34 -10.20
CA GLN A 38 2.93 11.83 -11.31
C GLN A 38 3.80 11.34 -12.47
N PRO A 39 3.54 10.14 -13.03
CA PRO A 39 2.56 9.14 -12.54
C PRO A 39 3.06 8.35 -11.33
N VAL A 40 2.13 7.82 -10.52
CA VAL A 40 2.41 6.91 -9.41
C VAL A 40 1.74 5.57 -9.71
N ALA A 41 2.45 4.45 -9.50
CA ALA A 41 1.88 3.11 -9.56
C ALA A 41 1.29 2.73 -8.19
N ASP A 42 0.07 2.18 -8.17
CA ASP A 42 -0.57 1.53 -7.03
C ASP A 42 -0.63 0.03 -7.33
N VAL A 43 0.32 -0.75 -6.77
CA VAL A 43 0.50 -2.17 -7.12
C VAL A 43 -0.23 -3.05 -6.11
N GLY A 44 -1.17 -3.86 -6.60
CA GLY A 44 -2.10 -4.62 -5.77
C GLY A 44 -3.06 -3.68 -5.02
N PRO A 45 -3.84 -2.85 -5.73
CA PRO A 45 -4.61 -1.74 -5.16
C PRO A 45 -5.78 -2.21 -4.27
N GLY A 46 -6.14 -3.49 -4.30
CA GLY A 46 -7.30 -4.03 -3.63
C GLY A 46 -8.56 -3.23 -3.97
N ARG A 47 -9.09 -2.45 -3.01
CA ARG A 47 -10.27 -1.59 -3.21
C ARG A 47 -9.97 -0.23 -3.82
N CYS A 48 -8.78 -0.02 -4.36
CA CYS A 48 -8.35 1.24 -4.99
C CYS A 48 -8.49 2.49 -4.10
N TRP A 49 -8.41 2.33 -2.77
CA TRP A 49 -8.56 3.45 -1.84
C TRP A 49 -7.42 4.48 -1.96
N PHE A 50 -6.21 4.07 -2.34
CA PHE A 50 -5.11 4.99 -2.62
C PHE A 50 -5.26 5.62 -4.01
N THR A 51 -5.58 4.85 -5.04
CA THR A 51 -5.81 5.34 -6.42
C THR A 51 -6.85 6.46 -6.46
N ARG A 52 -7.91 6.36 -5.64
CA ARG A 52 -8.98 7.36 -5.54
C ARG A 52 -8.54 8.72 -4.99
N GLN A 53 -7.34 8.84 -4.42
CA GLN A 53 -6.84 10.13 -3.92
C GLN A 53 -6.39 11.06 -5.06
N ASN A 54 -5.96 10.50 -6.19
CA ASN A 54 -5.60 11.23 -7.40
C ASN A 54 -5.83 10.35 -8.64
N PRO A 55 -7.09 10.19 -9.08
CA PRO A 55 -7.44 9.27 -10.18
C PRO A 55 -6.76 9.57 -11.51
N SER A 56 -6.33 10.81 -11.74
CA SER A 56 -5.60 11.21 -12.96
C SER A 56 -4.10 10.94 -12.87
N GLY A 57 -3.52 10.99 -11.69
CA GLY A 57 -2.08 10.87 -11.45
C GLY A 57 -1.63 9.51 -10.95
N ILE A 58 -2.54 8.66 -10.48
CA ILE A 58 -2.23 7.31 -9.99
C ILE A 58 -2.77 6.28 -10.99
N ILE A 59 -1.97 5.26 -11.27
CA ILE A 59 -2.34 4.12 -12.11
C ILE A 59 -2.28 2.88 -11.25
N ALA A 60 -3.42 2.24 -11.04
CA ALA A 60 -3.53 0.97 -10.35
C ALA A 60 -3.08 -0.18 -11.26
N ILE A 61 -2.44 -1.19 -10.69
CA ILE A 61 -1.99 -2.39 -11.40
C ILE A 61 -2.42 -3.60 -10.59
N ASP A 62 -3.26 -4.44 -11.18
CA ASP A 62 -3.78 -5.66 -10.54
C ASP A 62 -3.74 -6.83 -11.52
N ASN A 63 -3.57 -8.05 -10.99
CA ASN A 63 -3.56 -9.26 -11.80
C ASN A 63 -4.95 -9.95 -11.90
N ALA A 64 -5.97 -9.40 -11.23
CA ALA A 64 -7.34 -9.89 -11.25
C ALA A 64 -8.15 -9.16 -12.34
N PRO A 65 -8.48 -9.81 -13.47
CA PRO A 65 -9.17 -9.16 -14.60
C PRO A 65 -10.54 -8.58 -14.21
N ASP A 66 -11.26 -9.25 -13.33
CA ASP A 66 -12.56 -8.82 -12.80
C ASP A 66 -12.46 -7.51 -12.00
N LEU A 67 -11.42 -7.33 -11.19
CA LEU A 67 -11.17 -6.06 -10.51
C LEU A 67 -10.80 -4.95 -11.49
N VAL A 68 -9.98 -5.27 -12.49
CA VAL A 68 -9.59 -4.31 -13.52
C VAL A 68 -10.82 -3.81 -14.28
N GLU A 69 -11.70 -4.71 -14.71
CA GLU A 69 -12.93 -4.36 -15.39
C GLU A 69 -13.87 -3.51 -14.51
N TYR A 70 -14.08 -3.95 -13.27
CA TYR A 70 -14.95 -3.27 -12.31
C TYR A 70 -14.50 -1.83 -12.01
N TYR A 71 -13.20 -1.60 -11.75
CA TYR A 71 -12.71 -0.28 -11.42
C TYR A 71 -12.49 0.61 -12.64
N ALA A 72 -12.19 0.03 -13.80
CA ALA A 72 -12.17 0.77 -15.07
C ALA A 72 -13.55 1.35 -15.43
N ALA A 73 -14.63 0.58 -15.17
CA ALA A 73 -16.00 1.07 -15.32
C ALA A 73 -16.33 2.27 -14.41
N GLN A 74 -15.62 2.42 -13.30
CA GLN A 74 -15.70 3.58 -12.38
C GLN A 74 -14.75 4.72 -12.78
N GLN A 75 -14.17 4.68 -13.97
CA GLN A 75 -13.25 5.68 -14.51
C GLN A 75 -11.93 5.81 -13.73
N LEU A 76 -11.55 4.79 -12.95
CA LEU A 76 -10.22 4.72 -12.37
C LEU A 76 -9.21 4.24 -13.41
N ARG A 77 -8.01 4.81 -13.37
CA ARG A 77 -6.90 4.34 -14.21
C ARG A 77 -6.35 3.06 -13.60
N ILE A 78 -6.75 1.93 -14.14
CA ILE A 78 -6.29 0.61 -13.74
C ILE A 78 -5.87 -0.21 -14.95
N THR A 79 -4.82 -1.00 -14.80
CA THR A 79 -4.25 -1.83 -15.88
C THR A 79 -4.05 -3.25 -15.35
N LEU A 80 -4.35 -4.23 -16.19
CA LEU A 80 -4.03 -5.62 -15.92
C LEU A 80 -2.51 -5.81 -15.96
N GLY A 81 -1.94 -6.36 -14.89
CA GLY A 81 -0.51 -6.59 -14.75
C GLY A 81 -0.18 -7.30 -13.45
N SER A 82 1.05 -7.76 -13.33
CA SER A 82 1.55 -8.44 -12.14
C SER A 82 2.58 -7.57 -11.42
N ALA A 83 2.73 -7.74 -10.10
CA ALA A 83 3.85 -7.19 -9.35
C ALA A 83 5.22 -7.66 -9.86
N TYR A 84 5.24 -8.77 -10.62
CA TYR A 84 6.42 -9.37 -11.23
C TYR A 84 6.67 -8.92 -12.68
N GLU A 85 5.68 -8.26 -13.29
CA GLU A 85 5.71 -7.80 -14.68
C GLU A 85 4.73 -6.64 -14.84
N ILE A 86 5.19 -5.46 -14.50
CA ILE A 86 4.41 -4.23 -14.58
C ILE A 86 4.41 -3.76 -16.05
N PRO A 87 3.25 -3.60 -16.70
CA PRO A 87 3.17 -3.33 -18.14
C PRO A 87 3.48 -1.86 -18.49
N PHE A 88 4.59 -1.37 -17.97
CA PHE A 88 5.11 -0.03 -18.21
C PHE A 88 6.62 -0.08 -18.44
N PRO A 89 7.17 0.87 -19.24
CA PRO A 89 8.60 0.90 -19.52
C PRO A 89 9.42 1.23 -18.26
N ASP A 90 10.74 1.03 -18.37
CA ASP A 90 11.71 1.45 -17.38
C ASP A 90 11.60 2.94 -17.09
N ALA A 91 11.81 3.34 -15.86
CA ALA A 91 11.83 4.74 -15.43
C ALA A 91 10.57 5.53 -15.83
N TYR A 92 9.41 4.93 -15.71
CA TYR A 92 8.12 5.56 -16.05
C TYR A 92 7.50 6.32 -14.87
N PHE A 93 7.54 5.75 -13.65
CA PHE A 93 6.82 6.28 -12.48
C PHE A 93 7.71 7.17 -11.60
N ASP A 94 7.12 8.27 -11.08
CA ASP A 94 7.72 9.08 -10.01
C ASP A 94 7.60 8.39 -8.64
N GLY A 95 6.67 7.45 -8.49
CA GLY A 95 6.46 6.68 -7.29
C GLY A 95 5.82 5.33 -7.53
N VAL A 96 6.11 4.38 -6.65
CA VAL A 96 5.43 3.08 -6.54
C VAL A 96 4.91 2.94 -5.11
N PHE A 97 3.63 2.66 -4.96
CA PHE A 97 2.98 2.32 -3.71
C PHE A 97 2.53 0.86 -3.74
N CYS A 98 2.86 0.12 -2.69
CA CYS A 98 2.49 -1.28 -2.52
C CYS A 98 2.10 -1.50 -1.05
N CYS A 99 0.84 -1.81 -0.80
CA CYS A 99 0.31 -1.94 0.55
C CYS A 99 -0.41 -3.26 0.74
N TRP A 100 0.07 -4.06 1.71
CA TRP A 100 -0.51 -5.35 2.06
C TRP A 100 -0.59 -6.31 0.85
N LEU A 101 0.48 -6.35 0.09
CA LEU A 101 0.63 -7.28 -1.03
C LEU A 101 1.87 -8.17 -0.86
N LEU A 102 2.99 -7.59 -0.40
CA LEU A 102 4.29 -8.26 -0.45
C LEU A 102 4.33 -9.56 0.38
N GLU A 103 3.56 -9.61 1.48
CA GLU A 103 3.38 -10.78 2.34
C GLU A 103 2.69 -11.97 1.68
N HIS A 104 1.99 -11.71 0.57
CA HIS A 104 1.31 -12.74 -0.23
C HIS A 104 2.18 -13.24 -1.40
N LEU A 105 3.29 -12.57 -1.69
CA LEU A 105 4.09 -12.87 -2.88
C LEU A 105 5.09 -14.01 -2.61
N PRO A 106 5.08 -15.10 -3.41
CA PRO A 106 6.09 -16.14 -3.35
C PRO A 106 7.51 -15.64 -3.59
N ASP A 107 7.68 -14.67 -4.50
CA ASP A 107 8.97 -14.12 -4.90
C ASP A 107 9.01 -12.58 -4.72
N PRO A 108 9.21 -12.08 -3.49
CA PRO A 108 9.28 -10.64 -3.24
C PRO A 108 10.53 -9.97 -3.83
N GLU A 109 11.60 -10.74 -4.11
CA GLU A 109 12.81 -10.21 -4.76
C GLU A 109 12.51 -9.81 -6.19
N ARG A 110 11.79 -10.63 -6.94
CA ARG A 110 11.36 -10.29 -8.29
C ARG A 110 10.44 -9.07 -8.30
N ALA A 111 9.53 -8.97 -7.33
CA ALA A 111 8.64 -7.81 -7.23
C ALA A 111 9.40 -6.52 -6.95
N ILE A 112 10.34 -6.51 -5.99
CA ILE A 112 11.10 -5.30 -5.64
C ILE A 112 12.03 -4.85 -6.78
N LEU A 113 12.60 -5.78 -7.55
CA LEU A 113 13.38 -5.49 -8.75
C LEU A 113 12.50 -4.83 -9.82
N GLU A 114 11.29 -5.31 -9.99
CA GLU A 114 10.33 -4.76 -10.95
C GLU A 114 9.85 -3.36 -10.52
N PHE A 115 9.59 -3.14 -9.22
CA PHE A 115 9.29 -1.80 -8.68
C PHE A 115 10.45 -0.83 -8.94
N HIS A 116 11.69 -1.29 -8.73
CA HIS A 116 12.86 -0.48 -9.03
C HIS A 116 13.00 -0.21 -10.53
N ARG A 117 12.75 -1.20 -11.41
CA ARG A 117 12.83 -1.02 -12.87
C ARG A 117 11.95 0.12 -13.35
N VAL A 118 10.67 0.10 -12.95
CA VAL A 118 9.68 1.07 -13.44
C VAL A 118 9.80 2.46 -12.80
N LEU A 119 10.53 2.60 -11.70
CA LEU A 119 10.79 3.89 -11.05
C LEU A 119 11.80 4.72 -11.82
N LYS A 120 11.53 6.01 -11.94
CA LYS A 120 12.50 7.02 -12.39
C LYS A 120 13.65 7.15 -11.40
N PRO A 121 14.84 7.61 -11.84
CA PRO A 121 15.89 8.04 -10.91
C PRO A 121 15.35 9.06 -9.90
N GLY A 122 15.60 8.85 -8.61
CA GLY A 122 15.04 9.66 -7.52
C GLY A 122 13.58 9.34 -7.15
N GLY A 123 12.94 8.42 -7.87
CA GLY A 123 11.57 7.97 -7.58
C GLY A 123 11.45 7.24 -6.23
N LEU A 124 10.28 7.29 -5.62
CA LEU A 124 9.98 6.71 -4.31
C LEU A 124 9.21 5.39 -4.44
N CYS A 125 9.74 4.32 -3.87
CA CYS A 125 9.00 3.10 -3.56
C CYS A 125 8.56 3.15 -2.09
N CYS A 126 7.25 3.08 -1.84
CA CYS A 126 6.70 2.96 -0.48
C CYS A 126 5.95 1.64 -0.34
N ILE A 127 6.42 0.80 0.56
CA ILE A 127 5.85 -0.53 0.83
C ILE A 127 5.35 -0.57 2.27
N VAL A 128 4.13 -1.08 2.46
CA VAL A 128 3.51 -1.30 3.78
C VAL A 128 3.21 -2.78 3.94
N VAL A 129 3.70 -3.37 5.02
CA VAL A 129 3.51 -4.81 5.32
C VAL A 129 3.17 -5.03 6.80
N PRO A 130 2.44 -6.10 7.16
CA PRO A 130 2.28 -6.52 8.54
C PRO A 130 3.60 -7.02 9.13
N THR A 131 3.73 -6.93 10.45
CA THR A 131 4.89 -7.41 11.20
C THR A 131 4.62 -8.76 11.86
N PRO A 132 5.65 -9.52 12.27
CA PRO A 132 5.51 -10.75 13.01
C PRO A 132 5.28 -10.56 14.52
N VAL A 133 4.82 -9.40 14.99
CA VAL A 133 4.61 -9.15 16.42
C VAL A 133 3.49 -10.02 16.98
N ASP A 134 2.43 -10.23 16.21
CA ASP A 134 1.35 -11.17 16.53
C ASP A 134 1.21 -12.16 15.38
N MET A 135 1.83 -13.33 15.53
CA MET A 135 1.81 -14.38 14.52
C MET A 135 0.43 -15.00 14.34
N VAL A 136 -0.41 -15.00 15.38
CA VAL A 136 -1.79 -15.51 15.27
C VAL A 136 -2.60 -14.55 14.40
N ALA A 137 -2.50 -13.25 14.65
CA ALA A 137 -3.16 -12.24 13.82
C ALA A 137 -2.60 -12.23 12.39
N PHE A 138 -1.29 -12.44 12.21
CA PHE A 138 -0.68 -12.52 10.89
C PHE A 138 -1.25 -13.68 10.06
N TYR A 139 -1.27 -14.89 10.61
CA TYR A 139 -1.78 -16.07 9.91
C TYR A 139 -3.32 -16.24 10.00
N ALA A 140 -4.05 -15.27 10.56
CA ALA A 140 -5.50 -15.22 10.45
C ALA A 140 -5.96 -15.02 8.99
N ASP A 141 -5.11 -14.42 8.16
CA ASP A 141 -5.24 -14.49 6.70
C ASP A 141 -4.39 -15.67 6.20
N TYR A 142 -5.05 -16.71 5.69
CA TYR A 142 -4.38 -17.94 5.24
C TYR A 142 -3.50 -17.74 3.99
N THR A 143 -3.67 -16.62 3.30
CA THR A 143 -2.89 -16.28 2.11
C THR A 143 -1.56 -15.60 2.43
N HIS A 144 -1.32 -15.23 3.68
CA HIS A 144 -0.04 -14.70 4.13
C HIS A 144 1.02 -15.80 4.14
N ILE A 145 2.05 -15.64 3.33
CA ILE A 145 3.14 -16.61 3.17
C ILE A 145 4.33 -16.24 4.06
N ARG A 146 4.65 -14.94 4.17
CA ARG A 146 5.91 -14.46 4.76
C ARG A 146 5.72 -13.17 5.55
N PRO A 147 6.02 -13.18 6.85
CA PRO A 147 6.10 -11.96 7.63
C PRO A 147 7.42 -11.22 7.36
N PHE A 148 7.39 -9.91 7.45
CA PHE A 148 8.56 -9.06 7.28
C PHE A 148 8.98 -8.37 8.58
N THR A 149 10.29 -8.28 8.78
CA THR A 149 10.93 -7.47 9.82
C THR A 149 11.59 -6.24 9.18
N THR A 150 11.97 -5.28 10.01
CA THR A 150 12.78 -4.13 9.55
C THR A 150 14.07 -4.59 8.84
N ILE A 151 14.69 -5.66 9.32
CA ILE A 151 15.93 -6.19 8.75
C ILE A 151 15.66 -6.81 7.38
N SER A 152 14.67 -7.72 7.28
CA SER A 152 14.36 -8.39 6.02
C SER A 152 13.88 -7.43 4.93
N LEU A 153 13.10 -6.37 5.28
CA LEU A 153 12.73 -5.33 4.32
C LEU A 153 13.94 -4.54 3.79
N ARG A 154 14.90 -4.23 4.66
CA ARG A 154 16.14 -3.56 4.23
C ARG A 154 17.01 -4.45 3.34
N GLN A 155 17.12 -5.73 3.67
CA GLN A 155 17.82 -6.70 2.82
C GLN A 155 17.16 -6.80 1.45
N LEU A 156 15.84 -6.87 1.40
CA LEU A 156 15.08 -6.88 0.15
C LEU A 156 15.31 -5.61 -0.69
N ALA A 157 15.30 -4.44 -0.06
CA ALA A 157 15.60 -3.19 -0.76
C ALA A 157 17.05 -3.14 -1.30
N ALA A 158 17.99 -3.78 -0.59
CA ALA A 158 19.37 -3.88 -1.03
C ALA A 158 19.54 -4.75 -2.29
N VAL A 159 18.73 -5.80 -2.45
CA VAL A 159 18.70 -6.62 -3.69
C VAL A 159 18.44 -5.77 -4.92
N ALA A 160 17.54 -4.80 -4.82
CA ALA A 160 17.20 -3.89 -5.92
C ALA A 160 18.10 -2.64 -5.99
N SER A 161 19.15 -2.55 -5.17
CA SER A 161 20.12 -1.44 -5.18
C SER A 161 19.51 -0.05 -4.99
N PHE A 162 18.47 0.09 -4.17
CA PHE A 162 17.94 1.40 -3.82
C PHE A 162 19.00 2.28 -3.15
N ALA A 163 19.14 3.52 -3.62
CA ALA A 163 20.18 4.45 -3.16
C ALA A 163 20.00 4.90 -1.70
N ARG A 164 18.75 4.99 -1.24
CA ARG A 164 18.41 5.37 0.12
C ARG A 164 17.22 4.56 0.61
N VAL A 165 17.28 4.10 1.87
CA VAL A 165 16.24 3.28 2.48
C VAL A 165 15.91 3.80 3.88
N ARG A 166 14.62 3.97 4.17
CA ARG A 166 14.09 4.29 5.48
C ARG A 166 13.01 3.28 5.86
N THR A 167 13.05 2.80 7.08
CA THR A 167 12.00 1.95 7.63
C THR A 167 11.40 2.60 8.86
N GLU A 168 10.09 2.51 8.99
CA GLU A 168 9.37 3.03 10.15
C GLU A 168 8.11 2.20 10.46
N ASN A 169 7.56 2.38 11.64
CA ASN A 169 6.26 1.82 11.98
C ASN A 169 5.13 2.74 11.52
N LEU A 170 3.96 2.17 11.25
CA LEU A 170 2.75 2.95 11.04
C LEU A 170 2.47 3.89 12.22
N PRO A 171 1.78 5.01 12.00
CA PRO A 171 1.22 5.82 13.08
C PRO A 171 0.28 4.99 13.96
N TRP A 172 0.20 5.37 15.23
CA TRP A 172 -0.72 4.76 16.18
C TRP A 172 -2.17 4.98 15.79
N THR A 173 -2.97 3.91 15.72
CA THR A 173 -4.34 3.95 15.16
C THR A 173 -5.39 3.34 16.07
N ARG A 174 -5.03 2.89 17.27
CA ARG A 174 -6.03 2.43 18.24
C ARG A 174 -7.08 3.51 18.49
N GLY A 175 -8.34 3.12 18.46
CA GLY A 175 -9.46 4.06 18.61
C GLY A 175 -9.93 4.75 17.32
N MET A 176 -9.23 4.60 16.17
CA MET A 176 -9.61 5.25 14.92
C MET A 176 -11.03 4.86 14.46
N ARG A 177 -11.43 3.59 14.63
CA ARG A 177 -12.81 3.13 14.33
C ARG A 177 -13.87 3.86 15.17
N TYR A 178 -13.58 4.09 16.46
CA TYR A 178 -14.46 4.84 17.34
C TYR A 178 -14.56 6.30 16.91
N ILE A 179 -13.43 6.94 16.64
CA ILE A 179 -13.35 8.33 16.16
C ILE A 179 -14.12 8.47 14.85
N TYR A 180 -13.92 7.54 13.91
CA TYR A 180 -14.63 7.56 12.63
C TYR A 180 -16.15 7.47 12.83
N ARG A 181 -16.62 6.50 13.62
CA ARG A 181 -18.06 6.32 13.89
C ARG A 181 -18.71 7.54 14.56
N ARG A 182 -17.96 8.21 15.43
CA ARG A 182 -18.49 9.32 16.25
C ARG A 182 -18.37 10.69 15.59
N PHE A 183 -17.31 10.89 14.79
CA PHE A 183 -16.91 12.21 14.30
C PHE A 183 -16.59 12.23 12.79
N GLY A 184 -16.62 11.10 12.11
CA GLY A 184 -16.40 10.98 10.66
C GLY A 184 -14.94 10.98 10.20
N GLY A 185 -14.76 10.96 8.88
CA GLY A 185 -13.45 10.78 8.24
C GLY A 185 -12.47 11.91 8.48
N GLN A 186 -12.93 13.17 8.53
CA GLN A 186 -12.04 14.32 8.75
C GLN A 186 -11.42 14.30 10.16
N ALA A 187 -12.18 13.91 11.18
CA ALA A 187 -11.65 13.77 12.54
C ALA A 187 -10.67 12.59 12.64
N SER A 188 -10.96 11.48 11.96
CA SER A 188 -10.05 10.33 11.88
C SER A 188 -8.75 10.71 11.18
N TYR A 189 -8.79 11.47 10.09
CA TYR A 189 -7.62 11.96 9.41
C TYR A 189 -6.76 12.86 10.31
N ARG A 190 -7.37 13.81 11.02
CA ARG A 190 -6.67 14.66 12.00
C ARG A 190 -6.03 13.84 13.12
N TYR A 191 -6.70 12.78 13.56
CA TYR A 191 -6.15 11.85 14.55
C TYR A 191 -4.91 11.11 14.01
N VAL A 192 -4.93 10.63 12.77
CA VAL A 192 -3.77 9.99 12.15
C VAL A 192 -2.57 10.96 12.09
N LEU A 193 -2.81 12.21 11.66
CA LEU A 193 -1.76 13.24 11.64
C LEU A 193 -1.22 13.55 13.03
N PHE A 194 -2.09 13.66 14.04
CA PHE A 194 -1.68 13.85 15.44
C PHE A 194 -0.84 12.65 15.92
N ALA A 195 -1.29 11.43 15.68
CA ALA A 195 -0.58 10.21 16.06
C ALA A 195 0.81 10.15 15.42
N ASP A 196 0.90 10.44 14.12
CA ASP A 196 2.18 10.46 13.41
C ASP A 196 3.14 11.53 13.97
N ARG A 197 2.65 12.72 14.24
CA ARG A 197 3.49 13.84 14.67
C ARG A 197 3.88 13.79 16.16
N TYR A 198 2.94 13.47 17.04
CA TYR A 198 3.10 13.63 18.49
C TYR A 198 3.33 12.33 19.23
N LEU A 199 2.52 11.28 18.98
CA LEU A 199 2.67 10.02 19.70
C LEU A 199 3.98 9.31 19.33
N ARG A 200 4.41 9.43 18.07
CA ARG A 200 5.70 8.92 17.63
C ARG A 200 6.88 9.57 18.38
N ARG A 201 6.82 10.87 18.68
CA ARG A 201 7.84 11.57 19.48
C ARG A 201 7.90 11.09 20.92
N LEU A 202 6.78 10.62 21.45
CA LEU A 202 6.69 10.03 22.80
C LEU A 202 7.09 8.54 22.82
N GLY A 203 7.58 8.00 21.71
CA GLY A 203 7.94 6.59 21.57
C GLY A 203 6.74 5.64 21.45
N ILE A 204 5.52 6.15 21.38
CA ILE A 204 4.29 5.38 21.21
C ILE A 204 4.17 5.03 19.73
N ARG A 205 4.42 3.76 19.40
CA ARG A 205 4.44 3.27 18.01
C ARG A 205 3.44 2.14 17.83
N ASN A 206 2.81 2.11 16.67
CA ASN A 206 2.14 0.91 16.19
C ASN A 206 3.23 -0.12 15.86
N ARG A 207 3.03 -1.36 16.31
CA ARG A 207 3.97 -2.45 16.03
C ARG A 207 3.41 -3.46 15.05
N ASP A 208 2.18 -3.27 14.61
CA ASP A 208 1.47 -4.25 13.80
C ASP A 208 1.86 -4.19 12.31
N HIS A 209 2.37 -3.03 11.85
CA HIS A 209 2.77 -2.81 10.46
C HIS A 209 4.08 -2.04 10.34
N LEU A 210 4.85 -2.39 9.32
CA LEU A 210 6.07 -1.70 8.91
C LEU A 210 5.88 -0.96 7.60
N VAL A 211 6.63 0.12 7.45
CA VAL A 211 6.74 0.89 6.22
C VAL A 211 8.18 0.89 5.77
N LEU A 212 8.40 0.63 4.50
CA LEU A 212 9.66 0.83 3.79
C LEU A 212 9.46 1.98 2.80
N ASP A 213 10.23 3.05 2.96
CA ASP A 213 10.43 4.07 1.94
C ASP A 213 11.83 3.86 1.33
N ALA A 214 11.91 3.64 0.03
CA ALA A 214 13.14 3.39 -0.71
C ALA A 214 13.21 4.28 -1.96
N TRP A 215 14.34 4.91 -2.21
CA TRP A 215 14.57 5.84 -3.34
C TRP A 215 15.58 5.24 -4.32
N LYS A 216 15.20 5.24 -5.61
CA LYS A 216 16.08 4.83 -6.72
C LYS A 216 17.15 5.86 -7.01
#